data_b3198e791914a7f85dc5cdd506433aff
#
_entry.id   b3198e791914a7f85dc5cdd506433aff
#
_cell.length_a   1.000
_cell.length_b   1.000
_cell.length_c   1.000
_cell.angle_alpha   90.00
_cell.angle_beta   90.00
_cell.angle_gamma   90.00
#
_symmetry.space_group_name_H-M   'P 1'
#
loop_
_entity.id
_entity.type
_entity.pdbx_description
1 polymer ?
#
loop_
_entity_poly.entity_id
_entity_poly.type
_entity_poly.pdbx_seq_one_letter_code
_entity_poly.pdbx_strand_id
1 'polypeptide(L)'
;MNGFWPLGTLSRSLKTSFDNVRQSRFFRDRISVVLLIGALLTNAVNLVALALHVRPVEGEVPVGFSSLTLFDKLGPWYYPFLIALFALVVTLVNAIFAYHAFNRSRLASFFLLAGSGVVAIFSFIISTAFGAIR
;
A
#
# COMPACT_ATOMS: atom_id res chain seq x y z
N MET A 1 -21.33 -38.74 -15.52
CA MET A 1 -20.02 -38.13 -15.31
C MET A 1 -20.16 -36.62 -15.51
N ASN A 2 -20.43 -35.94 -14.48
CA ASN A 2 -20.75 -34.52 -14.59
C ASN A 2 -19.66 -33.73 -13.92
N GLY A 3 -18.62 -33.39 -14.69
CA GLY A 3 -17.56 -32.52 -14.28
C GLY A 3 -17.99 -31.05 -14.18
N PHE A 4 -19.11 -30.84 -13.55
CA PHE A 4 -19.51 -29.49 -13.18
C PHE A 4 -18.88 -29.16 -11.84
N TRP A 5 -17.86 -28.32 -11.88
CA TRP A 5 -17.42 -27.62 -10.67
C TRP A 5 -18.56 -26.70 -10.24
N PRO A 6 -19.20 -26.97 -9.11
CA PRO A 6 -20.28 -26.10 -8.70
C PRO A 6 -19.69 -24.75 -8.28
N LEU A 7 -19.89 -23.75 -9.12
CA LEU A 7 -19.55 -22.35 -8.80
C LEU A 7 -20.10 -21.92 -7.44
N GLY A 8 -21.18 -22.57 -6.99
CA GLY A 8 -21.74 -22.35 -5.66
C GLY A 8 -20.87 -22.79 -4.49
N THR A 9 -19.97 -23.77 -4.67
CA THR A 9 -19.04 -24.19 -3.61
C THR A 9 -17.87 -23.23 -3.47
N LEU A 10 -17.39 -22.66 -4.57
CA LEU A 10 -16.35 -21.62 -4.53
C LEU A 10 -16.86 -20.36 -3.85
N SER A 11 -18.07 -19.92 -4.15
CA SER A 11 -18.65 -18.75 -3.50
C SER A 11 -18.90 -18.95 -2.01
N ARG A 12 -19.31 -20.13 -1.60
CA ARG A 12 -19.44 -20.51 -0.18
C ARG A 12 -18.10 -20.54 0.53
N SER A 13 -17.09 -21.14 -0.11
CA SER A 13 -15.73 -21.19 0.44
C SER A 13 -15.13 -19.81 0.63
N LEU A 14 -15.31 -18.92 -0.35
CA LEU A 14 -14.87 -17.54 -0.25
C LEU A 14 -15.60 -16.77 0.86
N LYS A 15 -16.92 -16.93 0.96
CA LYS A 15 -17.72 -16.32 2.06
C LYS A 15 -17.24 -16.80 3.42
N THR A 16 -17.04 -18.09 3.60
CA THR A 16 -16.57 -18.67 4.86
C THR A 16 -15.17 -18.17 5.20
N SER A 17 -14.28 -18.06 4.22
CA SER A 17 -12.95 -17.48 4.40
C SER A 17 -13.02 -16.01 4.80
N PHE A 18 -13.87 -15.21 4.18
CA PHE A 18 -14.09 -13.82 4.54
C PHE A 18 -14.66 -13.66 5.94
N ASP A 19 -15.63 -14.48 6.33
CA ASP A 19 -16.21 -14.45 7.66
C ASP A 19 -15.19 -14.87 8.74
N ASN A 20 -14.36 -15.86 8.47
CA ASN A 20 -13.29 -16.28 9.36
C ASN A 20 -12.23 -15.19 9.54
N VAL A 21 -11.83 -14.52 8.47
CA VAL A 21 -10.90 -13.39 8.50
C VAL A 21 -11.49 -12.23 9.29
N ARG A 22 -12.76 -11.89 9.05
CA ARG A 22 -13.46 -10.81 9.74
C ARG A 22 -13.63 -11.08 11.23
N GLN A 23 -13.80 -12.34 11.63
CA GLN A 23 -13.94 -12.75 13.02
C GLN A 23 -12.61 -13.02 13.72
N SER A 24 -11.48 -12.93 13.00
CA SER A 24 -10.17 -13.15 13.58
C SER A 24 -9.84 -12.09 14.64
N ARG A 25 -8.98 -12.47 15.59
CA ARG A 25 -8.52 -11.56 16.65
C ARG A 25 -7.86 -10.30 16.11
N PHE A 26 -7.18 -10.40 14.96
CA PHE A 26 -6.54 -9.28 14.29
C PHE A 26 -7.53 -8.16 13.96
N PHE A 27 -8.67 -8.48 13.36
CA PHE A 27 -9.70 -7.50 13.00
C PHE A 27 -10.55 -7.06 14.20
N ARG A 28 -10.51 -7.79 15.31
CA ARG A 28 -11.14 -7.37 16.57
C ARG A 28 -10.29 -6.37 17.34
N ASP A 29 -9.00 -6.33 17.10
CA ASP A 29 -8.11 -5.39 17.74
C ASP A 29 -8.22 -4.01 17.09
N ARG A 30 -8.70 -3.04 17.85
CA ARG A 30 -8.88 -1.66 17.39
C ARG A 30 -7.57 -1.03 16.91
N ILE A 31 -6.47 -1.28 17.60
CA ILE A 31 -5.16 -0.70 17.27
C ILE A 31 -4.68 -1.24 15.92
N SER A 32 -4.75 -2.54 15.70
CA SER A 32 -4.37 -3.16 14.43
C SER A 32 -5.20 -2.64 13.25
N VAL A 33 -6.50 -2.54 13.44
CA VAL A 33 -7.42 -2.03 12.41
C VAL A 33 -7.16 -0.56 12.11
N VAL A 34 -6.96 0.27 13.13
CA VAL A 34 -6.65 1.69 12.95
C VAL A 34 -5.33 1.89 12.22
N LEU A 35 -4.28 1.16 12.58
CA LEU A 35 -2.99 1.21 11.90
C LEU A 35 -3.09 0.77 10.44
N LEU A 36 -3.80 -0.31 10.16
CA LEU A 36 -4.00 -0.83 8.81
C LEU A 36 -4.79 0.15 7.94
N ILE A 37 -5.92 0.64 8.45
CA ILE A 37 -6.75 1.61 7.74
C ILE A 37 -5.98 2.90 7.51
N GLY A 38 -5.23 3.39 8.49
CA GLY A 38 -4.41 4.57 8.37
C GLY A 38 -3.36 4.44 7.26
N ALA A 39 -2.65 3.31 7.20
CA ALA A 39 -1.66 3.04 6.17
C ALA A 39 -2.30 2.94 4.77
N LEU A 40 -3.39 2.21 4.65
CA LEU A 40 -4.12 2.07 3.38
C LEU A 40 -4.71 3.40 2.91
N LEU A 41 -5.29 4.17 3.82
CA LEU A 41 -5.85 5.48 3.51
C LEU A 41 -4.76 6.46 3.04
N THR A 42 -3.61 6.48 3.70
CA THR A 42 -2.47 7.31 3.30
C THR A 42 -1.98 6.93 1.91
N ASN A 43 -1.87 5.65 1.59
CA ASN A 43 -1.52 5.19 0.24
C ASN A 43 -2.57 5.59 -0.80
N ALA A 44 -3.85 5.45 -0.49
CA ALA A 44 -4.94 5.84 -1.38
C ALA A 44 -4.94 7.35 -1.66
N VAL A 45 -4.79 8.17 -0.63
CA VAL A 45 -4.68 9.63 -0.76
C VAL A 45 -3.47 10.00 -1.61
N ASN A 46 -2.34 9.35 -1.41
CA ASN A 46 -1.13 9.56 -2.20
C ASN A 46 -1.36 9.26 -3.69
N LEU A 47 -1.97 8.13 -4.02
CA LEU A 47 -2.28 7.77 -5.40
C LEU A 47 -3.25 8.74 -6.05
N VAL A 48 -4.29 9.15 -5.33
CA VAL A 48 -5.25 10.15 -5.83
C VAL A 48 -4.57 11.50 -6.04
N ALA A 49 -3.75 11.96 -5.10
CA ALA A 49 -3.00 13.20 -5.24
C ALA A 49 -2.07 13.17 -6.45
N LEU A 50 -1.36 12.07 -6.68
CA LEU A 50 -0.52 11.90 -7.87
C LEU A 50 -1.35 11.92 -9.15
N ALA A 51 -2.50 11.23 -9.18
CA ALA A 51 -3.38 11.21 -10.33
C ALA A 51 -3.92 12.60 -10.70
N LEU A 52 -4.13 13.46 -9.71
CA LEU A 52 -4.62 14.83 -9.94
C LEU A 52 -3.51 15.80 -10.35
N HIS A 53 -2.30 15.62 -9.85
CA HIS A 53 -1.20 16.59 -10.05
C HIS A 53 -0.21 16.19 -11.12
N VAL A 54 0.01 14.89 -11.34
CA VAL A 54 0.96 14.37 -12.32
C VAL A 54 0.25 14.12 -13.65
N ARG A 55 0.67 14.84 -14.68
CA ARG A 55 0.15 14.69 -16.03
C ARG A 55 1.16 13.98 -16.93
N PRO A 56 0.68 13.20 -17.91
CA PRO A 56 1.56 12.65 -18.93
C PRO A 56 2.23 13.80 -19.70
N VAL A 57 3.56 13.75 -19.75
CA VAL A 57 4.37 14.72 -20.50
C VAL A 57 5.29 13.94 -21.43
N GLU A 58 5.39 14.40 -22.67
CA GLU A 58 6.39 13.87 -23.60
C GLU A 58 7.77 14.35 -23.15
N GLY A 59 8.68 13.43 -22.91
CA GLY A 59 10.03 13.69 -22.47
C GLY A 59 10.34 13.22 -21.04
N GLU A 60 11.57 13.45 -20.64
CA GLU A 60 12.06 13.09 -19.32
C GLU A 60 11.78 14.20 -18.32
N VAL A 61 11.41 13.80 -17.11
CA VAL A 61 11.18 14.71 -15.99
C VAL A 61 12.20 14.46 -14.88
N PRO A 62 12.51 15.45 -14.03
CA PRO A 62 13.39 15.24 -12.89
C PRO A 62 12.79 14.20 -11.93
N VAL A 63 13.50 13.10 -11.69
CA VAL A 63 13.06 12.01 -10.81
C VAL A 63 14.03 11.72 -9.67
N GLY A 64 15.21 12.31 -9.69
CA GLY A 64 16.21 12.13 -8.66
C GLY A 64 16.84 13.42 -8.19
N PHE A 65 17.23 13.43 -6.93
CA PHE A 65 17.85 14.57 -6.27
C PHE A 65 19.26 14.20 -5.84
N SER A 66 20.22 15.02 -6.24
CA SER A 66 21.61 14.92 -5.79
C SER A 66 21.96 16.17 -4.96
N SER A 67 22.73 15.97 -3.90
CA SER A 67 23.21 17.06 -3.06
C SER A 67 24.15 18.04 -3.77
N LEU A 68 24.69 17.64 -4.92
CA LEU A 68 25.65 18.43 -5.69
C LEU A 68 25.00 19.22 -6.83
N THR A 69 23.96 18.70 -7.46
CA THR A 69 23.39 19.23 -8.70
C THR A 69 21.88 19.45 -8.65
N LEU A 70 21.25 19.28 -7.48
CA LEU A 70 19.80 19.43 -7.24
C LEU A 70 18.95 18.38 -7.98
N PHE A 71 18.89 18.40 -9.30
CA PHE A 71 18.11 17.46 -10.11
C PHE A 71 18.94 16.96 -11.28
N ASP A 72 19.66 15.88 -11.09
CA ASP A 72 20.53 15.30 -12.10
C ASP A 72 20.04 14.01 -12.74
N LYS A 73 19.00 13.42 -12.15
CA LYS A 73 18.38 12.22 -12.73
C LYS A 73 17.07 12.55 -13.41
N LEU A 74 17.03 12.30 -14.70
CA LEU A 74 15.84 12.39 -15.51
C LEU A 74 15.22 11.01 -15.67
N GLY A 75 13.91 10.94 -15.71
CA GLY A 75 13.18 9.69 -15.87
C GLY A 75 11.76 9.91 -16.39
N PRO A 76 11.01 8.82 -16.60
CA PRO A 76 9.67 8.92 -17.14
C PRO A 76 8.71 9.63 -16.17
N TRP A 77 7.69 10.26 -16.71
CA TRP A 77 6.68 11.01 -15.95
C TRP A 77 5.91 10.16 -14.93
N TYR A 78 5.82 8.86 -15.16
CA TYR A 78 5.11 7.93 -14.26
C TYR A 78 5.96 7.41 -13.09
N TYR A 79 7.20 7.84 -12.95
CA TYR A 79 8.09 7.38 -11.90
C TYR A 79 7.53 7.56 -10.47
N PRO A 80 6.89 8.68 -10.12
CA PRO A 80 6.26 8.84 -8.81
C PRO A 80 5.15 7.80 -8.53
N PHE A 81 4.42 7.37 -9.57
CA PHE A 81 3.43 6.31 -9.44
C PHE A 81 4.05 4.96 -9.08
N LEU A 82 5.25 4.66 -9.59
CA LEU A 82 5.97 3.44 -9.23
C LEU A 82 6.36 3.44 -7.75
N ILE A 83 6.77 4.58 -7.21
CA ILE A 83 7.08 4.73 -5.78
C ILE A 83 5.83 4.53 -4.92
N ALA A 84 4.72 5.14 -5.30
CA ALA A 84 3.46 5.00 -4.60
C ALA A 84 2.91 3.56 -4.68
N LEU A 85 3.03 2.92 -5.83
CA LEU A 85 2.65 1.52 -6.01
C LEU A 85 3.53 0.59 -5.16
N PHE A 86 4.83 0.83 -5.13
CA PHE A 86 5.76 0.08 -4.28
C PHE A 86 5.36 0.19 -2.79
N ALA A 87 5.06 1.40 -2.31
CA ALA A 87 4.61 1.62 -0.94
C ALA A 87 3.30 0.87 -0.64
N LEU A 88 2.38 0.84 -1.59
CA LEU A 88 1.14 0.07 -1.47
C LEU A 88 1.40 -1.43 -1.37
N VAL A 89 2.27 -1.97 -2.23
CA VAL A 89 2.66 -3.39 -2.20
C VAL A 89 3.31 -3.75 -0.88
N VAL A 90 4.24 -2.93 -0.38
CA VAL A 90 4.87 -3.12 0.94
C VAL A 90 3.81 -3.12 2.05
N THR A 91 2.86 -2.21 2.01
CA THR A 91 1.75 -2.15 2.98
C THR A 91 0.91 -3.42 2.95
N LEU A 92 0.56 -3.93 1.77
CA LEU A 92 -0.23 -5.16 1.63
C LEU A 92 0.55 -6.39 2.12
N VAL A 93 1.82 -6.52 1.78
CA VAL A 93 2.68 -7.61 2.24
C VAL A 93 2.82 -7.57 3.76
N ASN A 94 3.10 -6.41 4.32
CA ASN A 94 3.19 -6.25 5.77
C ASN A 94 1.87 -6.53 6.48
N ALA A 95 0.74 -6.17 5.88
CA ALA A 95 -0.58 -6.48 6.41
C ALA A 95 -0.83 -7.99 6.48
N ILE A 96 -0.44 -8.73 5.45
CA ILE A 96 -0.54 -10.20 5.42
C ILE A 96 0.35 -10.81 6.52
N PHE A 97 1.60 -10.37 6.63
CA PHE A 97 2.49 -10.84 7.68
C PHE A 97 2.00 -10.47 9.08
N ALA A 98 1.48 -9.27 9.25
CA ALA A 98 0.90 -8.82 10.51
C ALA A 98 -0.29 -9.69 10.92
N TYR A 99 -1.15 -10.03 9.98
CA TYR A 99 -2.28 -10.92 10.21
C TYR A 99 -1.83 -12.30 10.69
N HIS A 100 -0.83 -12.89 10.05
CA HIS A 100 -0.29 -14.19 10.45
C HIS A 100 0.52 -14.13 11.76
N ALA A 101 1.25 -13.05 11.98
CA ALA A 101 2.06 -12.87 13.19
C ALA A 101 1.22 -12.54 14.42
N PHE A 102 0.02 -12.02 14.28
CA PHE A 102 -0.81 -11.55 15.38
C PHE A 102 -1.09 -12.62 16.43
N ASN A 103 -1.32 -13.86 15.99
CA ASN A 103 -1.58 -14.99 16.88
C ASN A 103 -0.33 -15.43 17.69
N ARG A 104 0.86 -15.13 17.18
CA ARG A 104 2.13 -15.48 17.85
C ARG A 104 2.68 -14.33 18.68
N SER A 105 2.64 -13.13 18.15
CA SER A 105 3.13 -11.92 18.80
C SER A 105 2.34 -10.71 18.33
N ARG A 106 1.49 -10.19 19.18
CA ARG A 106 0.73 -8.97 18.93
C ARG A 106 1.65 -7.76 18.68
N LEU A 107 2.76 -7.71 19.43
CA LEU A 107 3.74 -6.64 19.30
C LEU A 107 4.42 -6.64 17.91
N ALA A 108 4.81 -7.82 17.40
CA ALA A 108 5.37 -7.94 16.06
C ALA A 108 4.40 -7.47 14.98
N SER A 109 3.11 -7.79 15.10
CA SER A 109 2.06 -7.31 14.21
C SER A 109 1.97 -5.79 14.23
N PHE A 110 2.03 -5.16 15.39
CA PHE A 110 2.00 -3.70 15.50
C PHE A 110 3.22 -3.04 14.86
N PHE A 111 4.41 -3.61 15.02
CA PHE A 111 5.61 -3.11 14.35
C PHE A 111 5.51 -3.19 12.84
N LEU A 112 4.98 -4.28 12.29
CA LEU A 112 4.77 -4.43 10.86
C LEU A 112 3.80 -3.37 10.30
N LEU A 113 2.69 -3.15 10.99
CA LEU A 113 1.70 -2.15 10.58
C LEU A 113 2.21 -0.72 10.75
N ALA A 114 2.92 -0.44 11.84
CA ALA A 114 3.57 0.86 12.04
C ALA A 114 4.63 1.13 10.97
N GLY A 115 5.44 0.13 10.61
CA GLY A 115 6.39 0.21 9.50
C GLY A 115 5.72 0.54 8.18
N SER A 116 4.57 -0.07 7.90
CA SER A 116 3.76 0.24 6.72
C SER A 116 3.28 1.70 6.71
N GLY A 117 2.84 2.20 7.86
CA GLY A 117 2.46 3.59 8.02
C GLY A 117 3.62 4.56 7.74
N VAL A 118 4.80 4.24 8.25
CA VAL A 118 6.01 5.04 8.00
C VAL A 118 6.36 5.05 6.50
N VAL A 119 6.36 3.90 5.84
CA VAL A 119 6.60 3.80 4.39
C VAL A 119 5.57 4.61 3.60
N ALA A 120 4.30 4.54 3.97
CA ALA A 120 3.23 5.30 3.33
C ALA A 120 3.43 6.82 3.48
N ILE A 121 3.83 7.29 4.66
CA ILE A 121 4.12 8.69 4.93
C ILE A 121 5.32 9.17 4.10
N PHE A 122 6.42 8.41 4.08
CA PHE A 122 7.58 8.76 3.27
C PHE A 122 7.25 8.80 1.78
N SER A 123 6.48 7.84 1.29
CA SER A 123 6.00 7.85 -0.10
C SER A 123 5.18 9.11 -0.40
N PHE A 124 4.31 9.51 0.51
CA PHE A 124 3.52 10.73 0.37
C PHE A 124 4.40 11.99 0.33
N ILE A 125 5.38 12.10 1.21
CA ILE A 125 6.34 13.24 1.24
C ILE A 125 7.12 13.30 -0.08
N ILE A 126 7.63 12.17 -0.55
CA ILE A 126 8.37 12.10 -1.83
C ILE A 126 7.46 12.52 -2.98
N SER A 127 6.22 12.03 -3.00
CA SER A 127 5.26 12.38 -4.06
C SER A 127 4.91 13.86 -4.08
N THR A 128 4.75 14.49 -2.91
CA THR A 128 4.50 15.94 -2.82
C THR A 128 5.71 16.76 -3.25
N ALA A 129 6.92 16.30 -2.95
CA ALA A 129 8.14 16.94 -3.43
C ALA A 129 8.22 16.94 -4.95
N PHE A 130 7.88 15.83 -5.62
CA PHE A 130 7.80 15.79 -7.08
C PHE A 130 6.71 16.71 -7.64
N GLY A 131 5.58 16.84 -6.97
CA GLY A 131 4.50 17.74 -7.37
C GLY A 131 4.87 19.22 -7.26
N ALA A 132 5.69 19.59 -6.30
CA ALA A 132 6.12 20.98 -6.08
C ALA A 132 7.11 21.49 -7.15
N ILE A 133 7.75 20.60 -7.89
CA ILE A 133 8.76 20.93 -8.91
C ILE A 133 8.12 21.22 -10.27
N ARG A 134 6.90 20.84 -10.45
CA ARG A 134 6.11 21.05 -11.65
C ARG A 134 5.19 22.25 -11.49
#